data_3720787f404947c890637d44939a9078
#
_entry.id   3720787f404947c890637d44939a9078
#
_cell.length_a   1.000
_cell.length_b   1.000
_cell.length_c   1.000
_cell.angle_alpha   90.00
_cell.angle_beta   90.00
_cell.angle_gamma   90.00
#
_symmetry.space_group_name_H-M   'P 1'
#
loop_
_entity.id
_entity.type
_entity.pdbx_description
1 polymer ?
#
loop_
_entity_poly.entity_id
_entity_poly.type
_entity_poly.pdbx_seq_one_letter_code
_entity_poly.pdbx_strand_id
1 'polypeptide(L)'
;MGFQKKTKREGASLKIQRKKYLVKDGDSIVIDIGTTTLEFAKFLKGKKITVFTNSLKIAYELMDESTMSFIILGGRVRHGEGTTSGYWSEEMIDHIYADKLFLGVGAMQPGQGIMDYHMEETNLRRHYLKHCREVIALSDYSKFGISALNLVCETDKIDCLVTDEQIDKKILKELRERGVRVLVA
;
A
#
# COMPACT_ATOMS: atom_id res chain seq x y z
N MET A 1 30.61 -1.78 -8.52
CA MET A 1 29.39 -1.10 -7.96
C MET A 1 28.08 -1.92 -8.01
N GLY A 2 28.12 -3.18 -8.43
CA GLY A 2 26.93 -4.06 -8.58
C GLY A 2 26.53 -4.91 -7.37
N PHE A 3 27.45 -5.24 -6.48
CA PHE A 3 27.20 -6.20 -5.39
C PHE A 3 26.34 -5.65 -4.24
N GLN A 4 26.42 -4.37 -3.91
CA GLN A 4 25.62 -3.79 -2.81
C GLN A 4 24.14 -3.58 -3.15
N LYS A 5 23.78 -3.44 -4.44
CA LYS A 5 22.38 -3.32 -4.87
C LYS A 5 21.65 -4.68 -4.83
N LYS A 6 22.36 -5.79 -5.04
CA LYS A 6 21.77 -7.13 -5.05
C LYS A 6 21.42 -7.62 -3.64
N THR A 7 22.32 -7.44 -2.69
CA THR A 7 22.10 -7.79 -1.27
C THR A 7 21.00 -6.97 -0.58
N LYS A 8 20.82 -5.69 -0.94
CA LYS A 8 19.70 -4.88 -0.44
C LYS A 8 18.34 -5.36 -0.98
N ARG A 9 18.27 -5.79 -2.24
CA ARG A 9 17.04 -6.34 -2.83
C ARG A 9 16.66 -7.70 -2.25
N GLU A 10 17.63 -8.57 -1.99
CA GLU A 10 17.38 -9.89 -1.39
C GLU A 10 16.93 -9.79 0.08
N GLY A 11 17.49 -8.89 0.86
CA GLY A 11 17.05 -8.62 2.23
C GLY A 11 15.64 -8.03 2.31
N ALA A 12 15.28 -7.13 1.40
CA ALA A 12 13.93 -6.60 1.28
C ALA A 12 12.92 -7.70 0.87
N SER A 13 13.31 -8.59 -0.03
CA SER A 13 12.48 -9.70 -0.52
C SER A 13 12.09 -10.69 0.60
N LEU A 14 13.05 -11.13 1.43
CA LEU A 14 12.79 -12.04 2.55
C LEU A 14 11.87 -11.43 3.63
N LYS A 15 12.00 -10.13 3.86
CA LYS A 15 11.18 -9.38 4.84
C LYS A 15 9.75 -9.18 4.37
N ILE A 16 9.56 -9.00 3.06
CA ILE A 16 8.22 -8.87 2.46
C ILE A 16 7.46 -10.21 2.47
N GLN A 17 8.12 -11.38 2.46
CA GLN A 17 7.45 -12.67 2.54
C GLN A 17 6.54 -12.83 3.77
N ARG A 18 6.89 -12.24 4.92
CA ARG A 18 6.02 -12.23 6.11
C ARG A 18 4.73 -11.46 5.90
N LYS A 19 4.69 -10.52 4.96
CA LYS A 19 3.51 -9.68 4.65
C LYS A 19 2.38 -10.47 4.00
N LYS A 20 2.67 -11.57 3.28
CA LYS A 20 1.65 -12.40 2.63
C LYS A 20 0.70 -13.09 3.62
N TYR A 21 1.11 -13.26 4.89
CA TYR A 21 0.24 -13.83 5.93
C TYR A 21 -0.88 -12.87 6.38
N LEU A 22 -0.78 -11.59 6.01
CA LEU A 22 -1.84 -10.62 6.23
C LEU A 22 -3.05 -10.85 5.30
N VAL A 23 -2.89 -11.68 4.25
CA VAL A 23 -3.94 -12.00 3.28
C VAL A 23 -4.29 -13.48 3.36
N LYS A 24 -5.57 -13.79 3.47
CA LYS A 24 -6.12 -15.15 3.48
C LYS A 24 -6.85 -15.41 2.17
N ASP A 25 -6.99 -16.67 1.80
CA ASP A 25 -7.87 -17.04 0.69
C ASP A 25 -9.32 -16.61 1.02
N GLY A 26 -9.98 -16.05 0.03
CA GLY A 26 -11.32 -15.47 0.16
C GLY A 26 -11.32 -13.96 0.46
N ASP A 27 -10.19 -13.36 0.84
CA ASP A 27 -10.13 -11.91 1.08
C ASP A 27 -10.38 -11.11 -0.23
N SER A 28 -11.08 -9.99 -0.08
CA SER A 28 -11.13 -8.91 -1.07
C SER A 28 -10.16 -7.80 -0.64
N ILE A 29 -9.24 -7.41 -1.52
CA ILE A 29 -8.18 -6.46 -1.15
C ILE A 29 -8.04 -5.34 -2.18
N VAL A 30 -7.80 -4.13 -1.70
CA VAL A 30 -7.32 -3.01 -2.51
C VAL A 30 -5.82 -2.91 -2.35
N ILE A 31 -5.08 -2.86 -3.45
CA ILE A 31 -3.64 -2.61 -3.46
C ILE A 31 -3.37 -1.28 -4.13
N ASP A 32 -2.91 -0.32 -3.32
CA ASP A 32 -2.53 1.02 -3.76
C ASP A 32 -1.21 0.98 -4.56
N ILE A 33 -0.90 2.10 -5.19
CA ILE A 33 0.32 2.29 -5.97
C ILE A 33 1.57 2.37 -5.09
N GLY A 34 2.72 2.05 -5.66
CA GLY A 34 4.03 2.22 -5.05
C GLY A 34 4.98 1.06 -5.32
N THR A 35 6.26 1.30 -5.10
CA THR A 35 7.27 0.24 -5.25
C THR A 35 7.14 -0.83 -4.17
N THR A 36 6.81 -0.44 -2.95
CA THR A 36 6.61 -1.37 -1.83
C THR A 36 5.35 -2.22 -2.00
N THR A 37 4.26 -1.63 -2.49
CA THR A 37 3.01 -2.34 -2.80
C THR A 37 3.15 -3.27 -4.00
N LEU A 38 3.92 -2.88 -5.02
CA LEU A 38 4.25 -3.75 -6.15
C LEU A 38 5.07 -4.98 -5.70
N GLU A 39 6.09 -4.78 -4.86
CA GLU A 39 6.85 -5.90 -4.31
C GLU A 39 5.97 -6.81 -3.44
N PHE A 40 5.05 -6.23 -2.66
CA PHE A 40 4.06 -7.00 -1.91
C PHE A 40 3.16 -7.83 -2.82
N ALA A 41 2.64 -7.25 -3.91
CA ALA A 41 1.74 -7.94 -4.85
C ALA A 41 2.36 -9.23 -5.41
N LYS A 42 3.66 -9.27 -5.68
CA LYS A 42 4.37 -10.45 -6.17
C LYS A 42 4.25 -11.67 -5.25
N PHE A 43 4.10 -11.45 -3.94
CA PHE A 43 3.95 -12.54 -2.96
C PHE A 43 2.51 -13.06 -2.82
N LEU A 44 1.56 -12.44 -3.51
CA LEU A 44 0.17 -12.87 -3.50
C LEU A 44 -0.14 -13.95 -4.56
N LYS A 45 0.78 -14.20 -5.48
CA LYS A 45 0.62 -15.21 -6.52
C LYS A 45 0.22 -16.56 -5.95
N GLY A 46 -0.76 -17.22 -6.58
CA GLY A 46 -1.34 -18.49 -6.15
C GLY A 46 -2.40 -18.40 -5.05
N LYS A 47 -2.72 -17.21 -4.52
CA LYS A 47 -3.82 -17.03 -3.56
C LYS A 47 -5.17 -16.93 -4.27
N LYS A 48 -6.22 -17.42 -3.61
CA LYS A 48 -7.61 -17.33 -4.09
C LYS A 48 -8.28 -16.08 -3.51
N ILE A 49 -8.03 -14.91 -4.09
CA ILE A 49 -8.47 -13.60 -3.59
C ILE A 49 -9.06 -12.73 -4.71
N THR A 50 -9.78 -11.68 -4.30
CA THR A 50 -10.20 -10.61 -5.21
C THR A 50 -9.30 -9.40 -5.01
N VAL A 51 -8.68 -8.90 -6.07
CA VAL A 51 -7.74 -7.77 -6.03
C VAL A 51 -8.29 -6.60 -6.82
N PHE A 52 -8.33 -5.44 -6.20
CA PHE A 52 -8.61 -4.15 -6.83
C PHE A 52 -7.33 -3.31 -6.80
N THR A 53 -6.98 -2.68 -7.92
CA THR A 53 -5.84 -1.75 -7.96
C THR A 53 -6.02 -0.72 -9.05
N ASN A 54 -5.42 0.45 -8.87
CA ASN A 54 -5.29 1.48 -9.90
C ASN A 54 -3.87 1.51 -10.51
N SER A 55 -3.02 0.54 -10.19
CA SER A 55 -1.65 0.45 -10.69
C SER A 55 -1.55 -0.48 -11.90
N LEU A 56 -1.19 0.06 -13.06
CA LEU A 56 -0.91 -0.73 -14.26
C LEU A 56 0.28 -1.67 -14.07
N LYS A 57 1.24 -1.30 -13.21
CA LYS A 57 2.41 -2.15 -12.89
C LYS A 57 1.99 -3.38 -12.08
N ILE A 58 1.09 -3.20 -11.09
CA ILE A 58 0.53 -4.31 -10.32
C ILE A 58 -0.39 -5.16 -11.19
N ALA A 59 -1.19 -4.51 -12.05
CA ALA A 59 -2.04 -5.20 -13.01
C ALA A 59 -1.21 -6.13 -13.91
N TYR A 60 -0.15 -5.61 -14.50
CA TYR A 60 0.76 -6.40 -15.34
C TYR A 60 1.42 -7.57 -14.59
N GLU A 61 1.78 -7.36 -13.31
CA GLU A 61 2.41 -8.39 -12.48
C GLU A 61 1.46 -9.55 -12.13
N LEU A 62 0.15 -9.26 -12.00
CA LEU A 62 -0.85 -10.23 -11.51
C LEU A 62 -1.84 -10.72 -12.59
N MET A 63 -1.84 -10.17 -13.80
CA MET A 63 -2.86 -10.45 -14.82
C MET A 63 -2.92 -11.91 -15.28
N ASP A 64 -1.84 -12.66 -15.14
CA ASP A 64 -1.76 -14.06 -15.54
C ASP A 64 -2.11 -15.04 -14.41
N GLU A 65 -2.45 -14.53 -13.21
CA GLU A 65 -2.77 -15.36 -12.03
C GLU A 65 -4.23 -15.84 -12.08
N SER A 66 -4.45 -17.02 -12.64
CA SER A 66 -5.79 -17.60 -12.83
C SER A 66 -6.56 -17.91 -11.53
N THR A 67 -5.88 -17.92 -10.38
CA THR A 67 -6.49 -18.14 -9.06
C THR A 67 -7.11 -16.88 -8.47
N MET A 68 -6.84 -15.71 -9.04
CA MET A 68 -7.31 -14.40 -8.57
C MET A 68 -8.46 -13.89 -9.42
N SER A 69 -9.45 -13.24 -8.77
CA SER A 69 -10.31 -12.29 -9.44
C SER A 69 -9.62 -10.94 -9.41
N PHE A 70 -9.32 -10.37 -10.58
CA PHE A 70 -8.52 -9.17 -10.70
C PHE A 70 -9.29 -8.04 -11.37
N ILE A 71 -9.41 -6.90 -10.71
CA ILE A 71 -10.11 -5.73 -11.19
C ILE A 71 -9.17 -4.52 -11.19
N ILE A 72 -8.96 -3.92 -12.37
CA ILE A 72 -8.27 -2.66 -12.46
C ILE A 72 -9.27 -1.50 -12.41
N LEU A 73 -9.03 -0.57 -11.50
CA LEU A 73 -9.82 0.65 -11.40
C LEU A 73 -9.47 1.54 -12.60
N GLY A 74 -10.45 1.83 -13.44
CA GLY A 74 -10.30 2.64 -14.63
C GLY A 74 -9.99 4.11 -14.32
N GLY A 75 -9.80 4.92 -15.37
CA GLY A 75 -9.58 6.35 -15.20
C GLY A 75 -8.51 6.92 -16.12
N ARG A 76 -8.08 8.15 -15.83
CA ARG A 76 -7.02 8.81 -16.56
C ARG A 76 -5.66 8.26 -16.13
N VAL A 77 -4.85 7.85 -17.10
CA VAL A 77 -3.50 7.33 -16.82
C VAL A 77 -2.55 8.50 -16.56
N ARG A 78 -1.85 8.46 -15.44
CA ARG A 78 -0.75 9.36 -15.15
C ARG A 78 0.53 8.88 -15.84
N HIS A 79 1.07 9.73 -16.71
CA HIS A 79 2.30 9.43 -17.43
C HIS A 79 3.48 9.24 -16.47
N GLY A 80 4.36 8.27 -16.79
CA GLY A 80 5.57 7.95 -16.02
C GLY A 80 5.32 7.03 -14.81
N GLU A 81 4.18 7.15 -14.14
CA GLU A 81 3.85 6.31 -12.96
C GLU A 81 3.09 5.03 -13.34
N GLY A 82 2.26 5.08 -14.39
CA GLY A 82 1.40 3.97 -14.78
C GLY A 82 0.32 3.70 -13.74
N THR A 83 -0.35 4.78 -13.30
CA THR A 83 -1.48 4.75 -12.37
C THR A 83 -2.69 5.37 -12.99
N THR A 84 -3.88 4.89 -12.63
CA THR A 84 -5.15 5.50 -13.02
C THR A 84 -5.71 6.33 -11.86
N SER A 85 -6.41 7.42 -12.17
CA SER A 85 -7.04 8.31 -11.18
C SER A 85 -8.22 9.07 -11.77
N GLY A 86 -8.93 9.80 -10.91
CA GLY A 86 -10.06 10.66 -11.24
C GLY A 86 -11.41 9.94 -11.12
N TYR A 87 -12.45 10.62 -11.58
CA TYR A 87 -13.86 10.25 -11.37
C TYR A 87 -14.17 8.77 -11.58
N TRP A 88 -13.69 8.16 -12.66
CA TRP A 88 -13.99 6.75 -12.94
C TRP A 88 -13.37 5.79 -11.94
N SER A 89 -12.14 6.07 -11.45
CA SER A 89 -11.51 5.25 -10.41
C SER A 89 -12.26 5.38 -9.07
N GLU A 90 -12.69 6.60 -8.74
CA GLU A 90 -13.41 6.93 -7.51
C GLU A 90 -14.81 6.30 -7.53
N GLU A 91 -15.54 6.46 -8.63
CA GLU A 91 -16.86 5.85 -8.82
C GLU A 91 -16.83 4.32 -8.70
N MET A 92 -15.82 3.66 -9.28
CA MET A 92 -15.69 2.21 -9.20
C MET A 92 -15.49 1.74 -7.77
N ILE A 93 -14.64 2.42 -6.98
CA ILE A 93 -14.34 2.00 -5.61
C ILE A 93 -15.50 2.28 -4.65
N ASP A 94 -16.29 3.33 -4.90
CA ASP A 94 -17.43 3.69 -4.07
C ASP A 94 -18.56 2.65 -4.10
N HIS A 95 -18.55 1.72 -5.09
CA HIS A 95 -19.51 0.63 -5.20
C HIS A 95 -19.06 -0.69 -4.58
N ILE A 96 -17.91 -0.75 -3.94
CA ILE A 96 -17.39 -1.96 -3.30
C ILE A 96 -17.06 -1.69 -1.82
N TYR A 97 -16.90 -2.76 -1.05
CA TYR A 97 -16.37 -2.71 0.31
C TYR A 97 -15.41 -3.88 0.50
N ALA A 98 -14.12 -3.59 0.48
CA ALA A 98 -13.07 -4.60 0.56
C ALA A 98 -12.68 -4.93 2.01
N ASP A 99 -12.15 -6.13 2.23
CA ASP A 99 -11.69 -6.54 3.55
C ASP A 99 -10.44 -5.77 3.97
N LYS A 100 -9.52 -5.48 3.04
CA LYS A 100 -8.24 -4.84 3.37
C LYS A 100 -7.79 -3.85 2.31
N LEU A 101 -7.21 -2.77 2.78
CA LEU A 101 -6.43 -1.81 1.99
C LEU A 101 -4.94 -2.00 2.28
N PHE A 102 -4.14 -2.25 1.26
CA PHE A 102 -2.69 -2.16 1.31
C PHE A 102 -2.25 -0.81 0.75
N LEU A 103 -2.03 0.14 1.64
CA LEU A 103 -1.78 1.55 1.32
C LEU A 103 -0.29 1.81 1.21
N GLY A 104 0.17 2.36 0.09
CA GLY A 104 1.53 2.85 -0.10
C GLY A 104 1.75 4.17 0.64
N VAL A 105 2.90 4.33 1.29
CA VAL A 105 3.24 5.55 2.03
C VAL A 105 4.19 6.40 1.20
N GLY A 106 3.77 7.60 0.83
CA GLY A 106 4.60 8.61 0.18
C GLY A 106 5.45 9.38 1.19
N ALA A 107 4.82 9.85 2.27
CA ALA A 107 5.42 10.54 3.41
C ALA A 107 4.58 10.27 4.66
N MET A 108 5.20 10.27 5.84
CA MET A 108 4.49 10.04 7.10
C MET A 108 5.12 10.81 8.26
N GLN A 109 4.25 11.52 8.97
CA GLN A 109 4.55 12.09 10.29
C GLN A 109 3.68 11.38 11.33
N PRO A 110 4.26 10.73 12.36
CA PRO A 110 3.47 9.97 13.35
C PRO A 110 2.38 10.78 14.03
N GLY A 111 2.63 12.07 14.26
CA GLY A 111 1.67 13.00 14.87
C GLY A 111 0.59 13.53 13.93
N GLN A 112 0.71 13.33 12.62
CA GLN A 112 -0.19 13.89 11.62
C GLN A 112 -0.86 12.81 10.78
N GLY A 113 -0.08 11.85 10.23
CA GLY A 113 -0.59 10.78 9.41
C GLY A 113 0.19 10.55 8.13
N ILE A 114 -0.44 9.88 7.17
CA ILE A 114 0.10 9.61 5.83
C ILE A 114 -0.21 10.78 4.91
N MET A 115 0.80 11.20 4.16
CA MET A 115 0.72 12.31 3.21
C MET A 115 1.25 11.92 1.84
N ASP A 116 0.85 12.67 0.82
CA ASP A 116 1.29 12.48 -0.56
C ASP A 116 1.50 13.81 -1.28
N TYR A 117 2.24 13.76 -2.39
CA TYR A 117 2.56 14.93 -3.21
C TYR A 117 1.51 15.20 -4.28
N HIS A 118 0.65 14.21 -4.62
CA HIS A 118 -0.30 14.25 -5.72
C HIS A 118 -1.74 14.25 -5.24
N MET A 119 -2.47 15.31 -5.57
CA MET A 119 -3.84 15.51 -5.11
C MET A 119 -4.81 14.45 -5.65
N GLU A 120 -4.74 14.11 -6.94
CA GLU A 120 -5.65 13.12 -7.54
C GLU A 120 -5.47 11.72 -6.94
N GLU A 121 -4.22 11.31 -6.70
CA GLU A 121 -3.93 10.03 -6.02
C GLU A 121 -4.37 10.07 -4.55
N THR A 122 -4.19 11.21 -3.87
CA THR A 122 -4.68 11.42 -2.51
C THR A 122 -6.20 11.31 -2.43
N ASN A 123 -6.94 11.88 -3.39
CA ASN A 123 -8.39 11.78 -3.43
C ASN A 123 -8.85 10.32 -3.57
N LEU A 124 -8.29 9.57 -4.51
CA LEU A 124 -8.63 8.16 -4.69
C LEU A 124 -8.31 7.34 -3.42
N ARG A 125 -7.18 7.58 -2.75
CA ARG A 125 -6.84 6.92 -1.49
C ARG A 125 -7.83 7.22 -0.36
N ARG A 126 -8.39 8.43 -0.32
CA ARG A 126 -9.47 8.78 0.63
C ARG A 126 -10.75 7.99 0.36
N HIS A 127 -11.06 7.66 -0.89
CA HIS A 127 -12.13 6.73 -1.23
C HIS A 127 -11.80 5.32 -0.75
N TYR A 128 -10.58 4.81 -0.97
CA TYR A 128 -10.15 3.51 -0.44
C TYR A 128 -10.37 3.40 1.07
N LEU A 129 -9.98 4.43 1.83
CA LEU A 129 -10.10 4.46 3.30
C LEU A 129 -11.54 4.37 3.80
N LYS A 130 -12.51 4.85 3.01
CA LYS A 130 -13.95 4.77 3.34
C LYS A 130 -14.54 3.40 3.00
N HIS A 131 -13.94 2.68 2.07
CA HIS A 131 -14.49 1.46 1.47
C HIS A 131 -13.66 0.20 1.77
N CYS A 132 -12.84 0.23 2.82
CA CYS A 132 -12.08 -0.92 3.29
C CYS A 132 -12.25 -1.09 4.80
N ARG A 133 -12.27 -2.36 5.26
CA ARG A 133 -12.44 -2.69 6.69
C ARG A 133 -11.17 -2.50 7.49
N GLU A 134 -10.03 -2.91 6.97
CA GLU A 134 -8.72 -2.84 7.62
C GLU A 134 -7.73 -2.09 6.73
N VAL A 135 -7.03 -1.13 7.32
CA VAL A 135 -6.02 -0.30 6.63
C VAL A 135 -4.62 -0.76 7.03
N ILE A 136 -3.88 -1.30 6.07
CA ILE A 136 -2.51 -1.78 6.25
C ILE A 136 -1.56 -0.91 5.45
N ALA A 137 -0.83 -0.04 6.12
CA ALA A 137 0.18 0.81 5.48
C ALA A 137 1.47 0.02 5.23
N LEU A 138 2.03 0.15 4.04
CA LEU A 138 3.30 -0.45 3.64
C LEU A 138 4.34 0.64 3.40
N SER A 139 5.41 0.66 4.19
CA SER A 139 6.43 1.71 4.14
C SER A 139 7.83 1.16 4.36
N ASP A 140 8.82 1.79 3.79
CA ASP A 140 10.19 1.70 4.26
C ASP A 140 10.53 2.86 5.20
N TYR A 141 11.64 2.73 5.96
CA TYR A 141 12.06 3.72 6.96
C TYR A 141 12.25 5.13 6.40
N SER A 142 12.57 5.28 5.12
CA SER A 142 12.87 6.58 4.51
C SER A 142 11.65 7.49 4.35
N LYS A 143 10.44 6.97 4.61
CA LYS A 143 9.18 7.71 4.47
C LYS A 143 8.75 8.40 5.76
N PHE A 144 9.39 8.10 6.87
CA PHE A 144 9.07 8.71 8.17
C PHE A 144 9.80 10.02 8.39
N GLY A 145 9.18 10.92 9.14
CA GLY A 145 9.70 12.26 9.43
C GLY A 145 9.64 13.22 8.22
N ILE A 146 8.91 12.82 7.17
CA ILE A 146 8.71 13.61 5.95
C ILE A 146 7.28 14.09 5.90
N SER A 147 7.09 15.34 5.47
CA SER A 147 5.76 15.90 5.18
C SER A 147 5.58 16.09 3.68
N ALA A 148 4.34 15.96 3.22
CA ALA A 148 3.94 16.27 1.86
C ALA A 148 2.69 17.17 1.88
N LEU A 149 2.32 17.69 0.70
CA LEU A 149 1.27 18.71 0.60
C LEU A 149 -0.12 18.22 1.01
N ASN A 150 -0.44 16.97 0.63
CA ASN A 150 -1.81 16.46 0.78
C ASN A 150 -1.87 15.41 1.88
N LEU A 151 -2.71 15.62 2.89
CA LEU A 151 -3.01 14.62 3.90
C LEU A 151 -3.90 13.52 3.28
N VAL A 152 -3.43 12.29 3.30
CA VAL A 152 -4.21 11.10 2.88
C VAL A 152 -5.15 10.68 4.01
N CYS A 153 -4.57 10.41 5.19
CA CYS A 153 -5.32 10.09 6.42
C CYS A 153 -4.51 10.42 7.67
N GLU A 154 -5.21 10.63 8.77
CA GLU A 154 -4.61 10.73 10.10
C GLU A 154 -4.06 9.38 10.56
N THR A 155 -3.16 9.39 11.53
CA THR A 155 -2.48 8.18 12.04
C THR A 155 -3.45 7.16 12.63
N ASP A 156 -4.53 7.60 13.25
CA ASP A 156 -5.56 6.76 13.88
C ASP A 156 -6.42 5.95 12.89
N LYS A 157 -6.33 6.27 11.60
CA LYS A 157 -6.98 5.51 10.52
C LYS A 157 -6.15 4.31 10.04
N ILE A 158 -4.97 4.10 10.62
CA ILE A 158 -4.06 3.02 10.24
C ILE A 158 -4.16 1.91 11.27
N ASP A 159 -4.71 0.76 10.90
CA ASP A 159 -4.80 -0.40 11.78
C ASP A 159 -3.45 -1.12 11.93
N CYS A 160 -2.70 -1.19 10.83
CA CYS A 160 -1.42 -1.86 10.81
C CYS A 160 -0.41 -1.12 9.91
N LEU A 161 0.80 -0.96 10.42
CA LEU A 161 1.94 -0.51 9.62
C LEU A 161 2.94 -1.66 9.48
N VAL A 162 3.36 -1.95 8.26
CA VAL A 162 4.45 -2.87 7.99
C VAL A 162 5.64 -2.07 7.47
N THR A 163 6.77 -2.20 8.14
CA THR A 163 8.00 -1.45 7.82
C THR A 163 9.24 -2.31 8.00
N ASP A 164 10.41 -1.79 7.65
CA ASP A 164 11.70 -2.46 7.85
C ASP A 164 12.35 -2.13 9.21
N GLU A 165 13.46 -2.84 9.52
CA GLU A 165 14.19 -2.71 10.78
C GLU A 165 14.91 -1.37 10.97
N GLN A 166 15.01 -0.54 9.93
CA GLN A 166 15.69 0.76 9.98
C GLN A 166 14.79 1.88 10.52
N ILE A 167 13.53 1.59 10.85
CA ILE A 167 12.63 2.57 11.47
C ILE A 167 13.22 3.11 12.78
N ASP A 168 13.17 4.42 12.96
CA ASP A 168 13.61 5.06 14.20
C ASP A 168 12.78 4.58 15.39
N LYS A 169 13.46 4.27 16.51
CA LYS A 169 12.82 3.72 17.72
C LYS A 169 11.81 4.69 18.36
N LYS A 170 12.02 6.00 18.22
CA LYS A 170 11.09 7.02 18.73
C LYS A 170 9.82 7.03 17.91
N ILE A 171 9.95 6.97 16.57
CA ILE A 171 8.81 6.87 15.64
C ILE A 171 8.03 5.58 15.90
N LEU A 172 8.72 4.45 16.04
CA LEU A 172 8.09 3.18 16.36
C LEU A 172 7.29 3.21 17.66
N LYS A 173 7.85 3.82 18.70
CA LYS A 173 7.19 3.99 19.99
C LYS A 173 5.95 4.87 19.87
N GLU A 174 6.08 6.04 19.23
CA GLU A 174 4.98 6.98 19.04
C GLU A 174 3.81 6.36 18.28
N LEU A 175 4.07 5.62 17.20
CA LEU A 175 3.02 4.94 16.43
C LEU A 175 2.26 3.92 17.28
N ARG A 176 2.97 3.13 18.10
CA ARG A 176 2.36 2.16 19.01
C ARG A 176 1.51 2.83 20.10
N GLU A 177 1.97 3.94 20.64
CA GLU A 177 1.24 4.73 21.63
C GLU A 177 -0.06 5.31 21.05
N ARG A 178 -0.12 5.54 19.73
CA ARG A 178 -1.31 5.96 18.99
C ARG A 178 -2.22 4.79 18.57
N GLY A 179 -1.92 3.56 18.99
CA GLY A 179 -2.74 2.39 18.72
C GLY A 179 -2.43 1.67 17.40
N VAL A 180 -1.44 2.12 16.62
CA VAL A 180 -1.06 1.45 15.38
C VAL A 180 -0.31 0.14 15.69
N ARG A 181 -0.79 -0.98 15.15
CA ARG A 181 -0.06 -2.26 15.18
C ARG A 181 1.13 -2.20 14.23
N VAL A 182 2.36 -2.16 14.74
CA VAL A 182 3.55 -2.07 13.90
C VAL A 182 4.25 -3.41 13.78
N LEU A 183 4.35 -3.91 12.56
CA LEU A 183 5.09 -5.11 12.16
C LEU A 183 6.40 -4.69 11.51
N VAL A 184 7.51 -5.01 12.17
CA VAL A 184 8.86 -4.80 11.64
C VAL A 184 9.30 -6.09 10.92
N ALA A 185 9.66 -5.99 9.63
CA ALA A 185 9.93 -7.12 8.75
C ALA A 185 11.27 -7.00 8.01
#